data_4fdaa53fb39a77d6c53c7b783b23da75
#
_entry.id   4fdaa53fb39a77d6c53c7b783b23da75
#
_cell.length_a   1.000
_cell.length_b   1.000
_cell.length_c   1.000
_cell.angle_alpha   90.00
_cell.angle_beta   90.00
_cell.angle_gamma   90.00
#
_symmetry.space_group_name_H-M   'P 1'
#
loop_
_entity.id
_entity.type
_entity.pdbx_description
1 polymer ?
#
loop_
_entity_poly.entity_id
_entity_poly.type
_entity_poly.pdbx_seq_one_letter_code
_entity_poly.pdbx_strand_id
1 'polypeptide(L)'
;MNFPSFGTRRRPELAIDLGTANMRIIVRGEGVVFDEPSLCCYEKTAGQMKLIAAGRDVLAMVDRAPGTHVVRRPLARGVLQDMEAAAALLAHGLSSVVGKKRRGRPPAMIGIPADATKAEANALLAAADDAGFGRIELVREPFAAAIGAKLPVREARASMVVECGAGTTEVAVFSIDGQCRSRSVRLGGLSLDEAITEHLHLRHHFLIGKITAEALKKHLADDVAEDQEIEIRGRSLHNGLPGILTLPVSEFHPVLKRHFDRFADAARLVVGEISPDLAADLLSERVVATGGGICARFLAEAITAECGVPVTIANDPSGCVSRGLMQLLEERAA
;
A
#
# COMPACT_ATOMS: atom_id res chain seq x y z
N MET A 1 -35.15 25.05 -31.03
CA MET A 1 -34.95 23.84 -30.20
C MET A 1 -33.71 24.05 -29.38
N ASN A 2 -33.84 24.36 -28.08
CA ASN A 2 -32.70 24.53 -27.19
C ASN A 2 -32.23 23.16 -26.72
N PHE A 3 -31.03 22.79 -27.12
CA PHE A 3 -30.36 21.62 -26.55
C PHE A 3 -30.01 21.95 -25.07
N PRO A 4 -30.29 21.05 -24.10
CA PRO A 4 -29.86 21.28 -22.76
C PRO A 4 -28.34 21.31 -22.72
N SER A 5 -27.76 22.39 -22.15
CA SER A 5 -26.36 22.54 -21.86
C SER A 5 -25.97 21.36 -20.96
N PHE A 6 -25.11 20.47 -21.49
CA PHE A 6 -24.46 19.47 -20.67
C PHE A 6 -23.66 20.21 -19.59
N GLY A 7 -24.09 20.04 -18.34
CA GLY A 7 -23.43 20.63 -17.18
C GLY A 7 -21.95 20.29 -17.23
N THR A 8 -21.12 21.30 -17.05
CA THR A 8 -19.66 21.17 -16.99
C THR A 8 -19.32 20.06 -16.00
N ARG A 9 -18.80 18.95 -16.52
CA ARG A 9 -18.34 17.83 -15.67
C ARG A 9 -17.27 18.40 -14.74
N ARG A 10 -17.59 18.56 -13.45
CA ARG A 10 -16.59 19.00 -12.47
C ARG A 10 -15.43 18.01 -12.51
N ARG A 11 -14.24 18.53 -12.76
CA ARG A 11 -12.98 17.75 -12.75
C ARG A 11 -12.66 17.34 -11.32
N PRO A 12 -11.96 16.21 -11.09
CA PRO A 12 -11.54 15.83 -9.74
C PRO A 12 -10.68 16.93 -9.09
N GLU A 13 -10.91 17.19 -7.83
CA GLU A 13 -10.12 18.14 -7.02
C GLU A 13 -9.29 17.41 -5.97
N LEU A 14 -9.64 16.16 -5.69
CA LEU A 14 -9.01 15.28 -4.70
C LEU A 14 -8.51 14.02 -5.36
N ALA A 15 -7.41 13.48 -4.84
CA ALA A 15 -7.02 12.11 -5.11
C ALA A 15 -6.83 11.36 -3.77
N ILE A 16 -7.08 10.06 -3.77
CA ILE A 16 -7.06 9.21 -2.59
C ILE A 16 -6.21 7.99 -2.91
N ASP A 17 -5.17 7.81 -2.12
CA ASP A 17 -4.38 6.59 -2.02
C ASP A 17 -4.93 5.82 -0.81
N LEU A 18 -5.84 4.87 -1.07
CA LEU A 18 -6.48 4.06 -0.03
C LEU A 18 -5.68 2.77 0.18
N GLY A 19 -4.50 2.90 0.77
CA GLY A 19 -3.64 1.76 1.04
C GLY A 19 -4.07 0.90 2.24
N THR A 20 -3.61 -0.35 2.27
CA THR A 20 -3.88 -1.29 3.38
C THR A 20 -3.31 -0.80 4.72
N ALA A 21 -2.18 -0.09 4.72
CA ALA A 21 -1.59 0.45 5.96
C ALA A 21 -2.07 1.86 6.27
N ASN A 22 -1.99 2.75 5.29
CA ASN A 22 -2.33 4.16 5.42
C ASN A 22 -3.29 4.59 4.30
N MET A 23 -4.13 5.56 4.61
CA MET A 23 -4.89 6.32 3.64
C MET A 23 -4.29 7.72 3.52
N ARG A 24 -4.08 8.17 2.27
CA ARG A 24 -3.64 9.54 1.97
C ARG A 24 -4.65 10.25 1.11
N ILE A 25 -4.88 11.54 1.40
CA ILE A 25 -5.70 12.42 0.54
C ILE A 25 -4.83 13.54 0.03
N ILE A 26 -4.86 13.70 -1.27
CA ILE A 26 -4.12 14.68 -2.04
C ILE A 26 -5.12 15.75 -2.51
N VAL A 27 -4.82 17.01 -2.27
CA VAL A 27 -5.59 18.15 -2.79
C VAL A 27 -4.79 18.78 -3.92
N ARG A 28 -5.45 19.08 -5.02
CA ARG A 28 -4.83 19.73 -6.17
C ARG A 28 -4.16 21.04 -5.76
N GLY A 29 -2.88 21.19 -6.10
CA GLY A 29 -2.07 22.37 -5.79
C GLY A 29 -1.57 22.46 -4.34
N GLU A 30 -2.04 21.59 -3.44
CA GLU A 30 -1.60 21.57 -2.04
C GLU A 30 -0.75 20.33 -1.68
N GLY A 31 -0.86 19.26 -2.48
CA GLY A 31 -0.16 18.00 -2.22
C GLY A 31 -0.91 17.09 -1.26
N VAL A 32 -0.16 16.25 -0.52
CA VAL A 32 -0.72 15.34 0.50
C VAL A 32 -1.10 16.15 1.74
N VAL A 33 -2.39 16.28 2.00
CA VAL A 33 -2.94 17.05 3.14
C VAL A 33 -3.47 16.16 4.27
N PHE A 34 -3.59 14.85 4.02
CA PHE A 34 -4.01 13.85 5.00
C PHE A 34 -3.19 12.58 4.79
N ASP A 35 -2.57 12.06 5.86
CA ASP A 35 -1.84 10.79 5.88
C ASP A 35 -2.03 10.13 7.24
N GLU A 36 -2.93 9.14 7.29
CA GLU A 36 -3.28 8.46 8.52
C GLU A 36 -3.43 6.94 8.32
N PRO A 37 -3.23 6.15 9.38
CA PRO A 37 -3.41 4.70 9.33
C PRO A 37 -4.80 4.29 8.88
N SER A 38 -4.87 3.26 8.03
CA SER A 38 -6.13 2.64 7.59
C SER A 38 -6.71 1.76 8.69
N LEU A 39 -7.17 2.39 9.77
CA LEU A 39 -7.69 1.74 10.98
C LEU A 39 -8.99 2.39 11.40
N CYS A 40 -9.93 1.57 11.88
CA CYS A 40 -11.15 2.00 12.56
C CYS A 40 -11.31 1.21 13.86
N CYS A 41 -11.78 1.87 14.92
CA CYS A 41 -12.12 1.22 16.18
C CYS A 41 -13.61 1.33 16.45
N TYR A 42 -14.21 0.19 16.79
CA TYR A 42 -15.62 0.08 17.11
C TYR A 42 -15.81 -0.40 18.53
N GLU A 43 -16.79 0.17 19.22
CA GLU A 43 -17.30 -0.33 20.49
C GLU A 43 -18.46 -1.28 20.23
N LYS A 44 -18.41 -2.47 20.84
CA LYS A 44 -19.48 -3.48 20.78
C LYS A 44 -20.40 -3.30 21.99
N THR A 45 -21.61 -2.81 21.75
CA THR A 45 -22.62 -2.61 22.79
C THR A 45 -23.95 -3.24 22.36
N ALA A 46 -24.47 -4.17 23.16
CA ALA A 46 -25.78 -4.83 22.97
C ALA A 46 -26.05 -5.34 21.54
N GLY A 47 -24.98 -5.88 20.88
CA GLY A 47 -25.08 -6.43 19.51
C GLY A 47 -24.91 -5.42 18.39
N GLN A 48 -24.74 -4.14 18.70
CA GLN A 48 -24.43 -3.08 17.74
C GLN A 48 -22.93 -2.72 17.77
N MET A 49 -22.40 -2.35 16.64
CA MET A 49 -21.04 -1.84 16.48
C MET A 49 -21.10 -0.34 16.25
N LYS A 50 -20.52 0.44 17.13
CA LYS A 50 -20.45 1.89 17.03
C LYS A 50 -19.04 2.34 16.75
N LEU A 51 -18.81 3.07 15.67
CA LEU A 51 -17.52 3.70 15.39
C LEU A 51 -17.19 4.72 16.51
N ILE A 52 -16.01 4.56 17.13
CA ILE A 52 -15.51 5.45 18.19
C ILE A 52 -14.27 6.25 17.77
N ALA A 53 -13.44 5.67 16.87
CA ALA A 53 -12.26 6.34 16.34
C ALA A 53 -11.91 5.82 14.95
N ALA A 54 -11.24 6.63 14.14
CA ALA A 54 -10.66 6.26 12.86
C ALA A 54 -9.29 6.92 12.70
N GLY A 55 -8.43 6.35 11.85
CA GLY A 55 -7.12 6.91 11.56
C GLY A 55 -6.13 6.81 12.72
N ARG A 56 -5.44 7.90 12.96
CA ARG A 56 -4.30 7.99 13.92
C ARG A 56 -4.68 7.68 15.37
N ASP A 57 -5.87 8.08 15.77
CA ASP A 57 -6.35 7.88 17.14
C ASP A 57 -6.51 6.40 17.51
N VAL A 58 -6.60 5.51 16.50
CA VAL A 58 -6.73 4.07 16.71
C VAL A 58 -5.40 3.38 16.99
N LEU A 59 -4.25 3.99 16.63
CA LEU A 59 -2.92 3.35 16.79
C LEU A 59 -2.63 2.90 18.21
N ALA A 60 -2.99 3.73 19.21
CA ALA A 60 -2.77 3.40 20.61
C ALA A 60 -3.63 2.21 21.10
N MET A 61 -4.67 1.87 20.34
CA MET A 61 -5.62 0.79 20.69
C MET A 61 -5.23 -0.56 20.08
N VAL A 62 -4.31 -0.58 19.11
CA VAL A 62 -3.88 -1.84 18.45
C VAL A 62 -3.24 -2.76 19.49
N ASP A 63 -3.74 -3.99 19.57
CA ASP A 63 -3.34 -5.04 20.53
C ASP A 63 -3.46 -4.63 22.02
N ARG A 64 -4.11 -3.49 22.31
CA ARG A 64 -4.30 -2.95 23.68
C ARG A 64 -5.75 -2.61 24.02
N ALA A 65 -6.64 -2.67 23.03
CA ALA A 65 -8.04 -2.36 23.22
C ALA A 65 -8.69 -3.37 24.18
N PRO A 66 -9.58 -2.94 25.09
CA PRO A 66 -10.37 -3.86 25.93
C PRO A 66 -11.27 -4.73 25.05
N GLY A 67 -11.72 -5.88 25.56
CA GLY A 67 -12.52 -6.86 24.81
C GLY A 67 -13.85 -6.35 24.25
N THR A 68 -14.33 -5.21 24.74
CA THR A 68 -15.50 -4.50 24.21
C THR A 68 -15.20 -3.67 22.96
N HIS A 69 -13.93 -3.50 22.60
CA HIS A 69 -13.49 -2.71 21.46
C HIS A 69 -12.87 -3.61 20.39
N VAL A 70 -13.16 -3.31 19.12
CA VAL A 70 -12.65 -4.08 17.99
C VAL A 70 -11.96 -3.10 17.02
N VAL A 71 -10.66 -3.30 16.85
CA VAL A 71 -9.88 -2.58 15.82
C VAL A 71 -9.99 -3.33 14.49
N ARG A 72 -10.40 -2.64 13.44
CA ARG A 72 -10.58 -3.18 12.09
C ARG A 72 -9.74 -2.43 11.08
N ARG A 73 -9.24 -3.16 10.07
CA ARG A 73 -8.69 -2.59 8.84
C ARG A 73 -9.74 -2.69 7.73
N PRO A 74 -10.04 -1.59 7.02
CA PRO A 74 -10.97 -1.64 5.88
C PRO A 74 -10.50 -2.57 4.76
N LEU A 75 -9.16 -2.60 4.54
CA LEU A 75 -8.53 -3.39 3.50
C LEU A 75 -7.62 -4.46 4.11
N ALA A 76 -7.60 -5.65 3.50
CA ALA A 76 -6.58 -6.65 3.72
C ALA A 76 -6.11 -7.20 2.39
N ARG A 77 -4.80 -7.34 2.24
CA ARG A 77 -4.17 -7.84 1.01
C ARG A 77 -4.62 -7.07 -0.24
N GLY A 78 -4.74 -5.73 -0.13
CA GLY A 78 -5.21 -4.85 -1.20
C GLY A 78 -6.69 -4.95 -1.56
N VAL A 79 -7.47 -5.76 -0.85
CA VAL A 79 -8.90 -5.96 -1.11
C VAL A 79 -9.72 -5.31 -0.01
N LEU A 80 -10.81 -4.68 -0.40
CA LEU A 80 -11.81 -4.16 0.52
C LEU A 80 -12.51 -5.33 1.21
N GLN A 81 -12.34 -5.44 2.54
CA GLN A 81 -12.95 -6.51 3.35
C GLN A 81 -14.08 -6.03 4.24
N ASP A 82 -14.04 -4.77 4.65
CA ASP A 82 -15.04 -4.16 5.52
C ASP A 82 -15.53 -2.85 4.90
N MET A 83 -16.70 -2.93 4.27
CA MET A 83 -17.33 -1.79 3.58
C MET A 83 -17.65 -0.64 4.53
N GLU A 84 -18.17 -0.98 5.72
CA GLU A 84 -18.54 0.00 6.75
C GLU A 84 -17.29 0.74 7.25
N ALA A 85 -16.22 0.01 7.55
CA ALA A 85 -14.95 0.58 7.97
C ALA A 85 -14.30 1.42 6.86
N ALA A 86 -14.43 1.02 5.59
CA ALA A 86 -13.91 1.81 4.46
C ALA A 86 -14.67 3.13 4.29
N ALA A 87 -15.99 3.08 4.30
CA ALA A 87 -16.82 4.29 4.24
C ALA A 87 -16.54 5.22 5.43
N ALA A 88 -16.39 4.66 6.63
CA ALA A 88 -16.08 5.43 7.84
C ALA A 88 -14.71 6.12 7.76
N LEU A 89 -13.67 5.39 7.29
CA LEU A 89 -12.33 5.94 7.14
C LEU A 89 -12.29 7.03 6.06
N LEU A 90 -12.92 6.78 4.91
CA LEU A 90 -13.04 7.75 3.83
C LEU A 90 -13.79 9.02 4.27
N ALA A 91 -14.90 8.87 5.03
CA ALA A 91 -15.65 10.00 5.60
C ALA A 91 -14.82 10.77 6.63
N HIS A 92 -14.01 10.07 7.46
CA HIS A 92 -13.09 10.70 8.41
C HIS A 92 -12.06 11.56 7.67
N GLY A 93 -11.38 11.02 6.66
CA GLY A 93 -10.42 11.78 5.86
C GLY A 93 -11.07 12.94 5.10
N LEU A 94 -12.24 12.72 4.48
CA LEU A 94 -12.96 13.77 3.78
C LEU A 94 -13.32 14.92 4.73
N SER A 95 -13.82 14.63 5.93
CA SER A 95 -14.19 15.64 6.92
C SER A 95 -13.01 16.45 7.43
N SER A 96 -11.83 15.80 7.54
CA SER A 96 -10.59 16.45 7.97
C SER A 96 -10.07 17.44 6.93
N VAL A 97 -10.20 17.10 5.63
CA VAL A 97 -9.69 17.91 4.52
C VAL A 97 -10.65 19.03 4.14
N VAL A 98 -11.94 18.72 4.04
CA VAL A 98 -12.92 19.66 3.47
C VAL A 98 -13.56 20.54 4.53
N GLY A 99 -13.50 20.13 5.81
CA GLY A 99 -14.16 20.83 6.91
C GLY A 99 -15.68 20.80 6.82
N LYS A 100 -16.36 21.18 7.90
CA LYS A 100 -17.83 21.13 8.03
C LYS A 100 -18.59 22.13 7.13
N LYS A 101 -17.90 23.04 6.43
CA LYS A 101 -18.53 24.15 5.67
C LYS A 101 -18.66 23.90 4.17
N ARG A 102 -18.10 22.81 3.61
CA ARG A 102 -18.21 22.57 2.17
C ARG A 102 -19.62 22.09 1.79
N ARG A 103 -20.24 22.77 0.85
CA ARG A 103 -21.51 22.35 0.25
C ARG A 103 -21.24 21.46 -0.97
N GLY A 104 -21.71 20.21 -0.93
CA GLY A 104 -21.70 19.28 -2.06
C GLY A 104 -20.70 18.13 -1.87
N ARG A 105 -20.81 17.16 -2.78
CA ARG A 105 -20.01 15.93 -2.83
C ARG A 105 -18.84 16.16 -3.79
N PRO A 106 -17.57 16.20 -3.32
CA PRO A 106 -16.44 16.47 -4.20
C PRO A 106 -16.17 15.27 -5.11
N PRO A 107 -15.89 15.51 -6.40
CA PRO A 107 -15.35 14.46 -7.27
C PRO A 107 -13.90 14.17 -6.88
N ALA A 108 -13.52 12.89 -6.96
CA ALA A 108 -12.16 12.45 -6.60
C ALA A 108 -11.62 11.37 -7.55
N MET A 109 -10.29 11.19 -7.53
CA MET A 109 -9.62 10.00 -8.04
C MET A 109 -9.32 9.06 -6.88
N ILE A 110 -9.38 7.74 -7.09
CA ILE A 110 -8.99 6.74 -6.08
C ILE A 110 -8.08 5.71 -6.73
N GLY A 111 -6.95 5.40 -6.07
CA GLY A 111 -6.06 4.30 -6.43
C GLY A 111 -6.77 2.94 -6.28
N ILE A 112 -6.52 2.01 -7.21
CA ILE A 112 -7.03 0.64 -7.16
C ILE A 112 -5.97 -0.32 -7.70
N PRO A 113 -5.79 -1.52 -7.12
CA PRO A 113 -4.86 -2.52 -7.62
C PRO A 113 -5.07 -2.86 -9.11
N ALA A 114 -3.97 -3.25 -9.80
CA ALA A 114 -4.03 -3.56 -11.24
C ALA A 114 -4.96 -4.74 -11.56
N ASP A 115 -5.01 -5.74 -10.67
CA ASP A 115 -5.82 -6.95 -10.81
C ASP A 115 -7.22 -6.84 -10.18
N ALA A 116 -7.59 -5.63 -9.70
CA ALA A 116 -8.89 -5.44 -9.07
C ALA A 116 -10.04 -5.84 -10.00
N THR A 117 -10.90 -6.69 -9.50
CA THR A 117 -12.10 -7.17 -10.19
C THR A 117 -13.16 -6.08 -10.30
N LYS A 118 -14.14 -6.25 -11.19
CA LYS A 118 -15.30 -5.35 -11.26
C LYS A 118 -16.06 -5.27 -9.94
N ALA A 119 -16.14 -6.38 -9.20
CA ALA A 119 -16.82 -6.42 -7.90
C ALA A 119 -16.08 -5.58 -6.85
N GLU A 120 -14.75 -5.72 -6.78
CA GLU A 120 -13.90 -4.92 -5.89
C GLU A 120 -13.97 -3.42 -6.24
N ALA A 121 -13.92 -3.09 -7.54
CA ALA A 121 -14.08 -1.71 -8.00
C ALA A 121 -15.45 -1.13 -7.60
N ASN A 122 -16.54 -1.87 -7.81
CA ASN A 122 -17.88 -1.43 -7.44
C ASN A 122 -18.04 -1.29 -5.91
N ALA A 123 -17.43 -2.18 -5.13
CA ALA A 123 -17.42 -2.08 -3.68
C ALA A 123 -16.72 -0.80 -3.20
N LEU A 124 -15.57 -0.46 -3.80
CA LEU A 124 -14.85 0.78 -3.49
C LEU A 124 -15.66 2.03 -3.86
N LEU A 125 -16.30 2.00 -5.04
CA LEU A 125 -17.19 3.10 -5.47
C LEU A 125 -18.37 3.29 -4.51
N ALA A 126 -18.99 2.20 -4.05
CA ALA A 126 -20.08 2.26 -3.08
C ALA A 126 -19.62 2.82 -1.72
N ALA A 127 -18.47 2.36 -1.20
CA ALA A 127 -17.90 2.89 0.04
C ALA A 127 -17.56 4.39 -0.07
N ALA A 128 -17.07 4.86 -1.22
CA ALA A 128 -16.80 6.27 -1.47
C ALA A 128 -18.09 7.08 -1.58
N ASP A 129 -19.15 6.53 -2.18
CA ASP A 129 -20.47 7.14 -2.24
C ASP A 129 -21.06 7.31 -0.84
N ASP A 130 -21.03 6.27 -0.01
CA ASP A 130 -21.48 6.29 1.39
C ASP A 130 -20.69 7.29 2.24
N ALA A 131 -19.38 7.44 1.96
CA ALA A 131 -18.51 8.41 2.62
C ALA A 131 -18.79 9.88 2.24
N GLY A 132 -19.62 10.12 1.22
CA GLY A 132 -20.00 11.45 0.79
C GLY A 132 -19.18 12.04 -0.36
N PHE A 133 -18.39 11.23 -1.05
CA PHE A 133 -17.75 11.64 -2.30
C PHE A 133 -18.76 11.71 -3.44
N GLY A 134 -18.47 12.51 -4.46
CA GLY A 134 -19.23 12.60 -5.70
C GLY A 134 -18.76 11.57 -6.72
N ARG A 135 -18.57 12.03 -7.95
CA ARG A 135 -18.04 11.16 -9.01
C ARG A 135 -16.63 10.71 -8.68
N ILE A 136 -16.38 9.39 -8.75
CA ILE A 136 -15.06 8.79 -8.58
C ILE A 136 -14.51 8.37 -9.94
N GLU A 137 -13.21 8.67 -10.17
CA GLU A 137 -12.38 8.12 -11.22
C GLU A 137 -11.39 7.13 -10.59
N LEU A 138 -11.37 5.87 -11.06
CA LEU A 138 -10.42 4.86 -10.57
C LEU A 138 -9.15 4.91 -11.40
N VAL A 139 -8.00 4.89 -10.71
CA VAL A 139 -6.65 4.89 -11.31
C VAL A 139 -5.92 3.65 -10.85
N ARG A 140 -5.25 2.94 -11.77
CA ARG A 140 -4.42 1.77 -11.40
C ARG A 140 -3.20 2.21 -10.60
N GLU A 141 -3.02 1.64 -9.40
CA GLU A 141 -1.92 1.98 -8.48
C GLU A 141 -0.54 1.83 -9.12
N PRO A 142 -0.20 0.74 -9.85
CA PRO A 142 1.10 0.64 -10.51
C PRO A 142 1.34 1.73 -11.56
N PHE A 143 0.30 2.20 -12.25
CA PHE A 143 0.43 3.30 -13.20
C PHE A 143 0.74 4.62 -12.47
N ALA A 144 0.01 4.91 -11.41
CA ALA A 144 0.31 6.05 -10.55
C ALA A 144 1.72 5.94 -9.95
N ALA A 145 2.11 4.76 -9.44
CA ALA A 145 3.45 4.51 -8.90
C ALA A 145 4.55 4.78 -9.94
N ALA A 146 4.37 4.31 -11.18
CA ALA A 146 5.32 4.51 -12.26
C ALA A 146 5.49 6.00 -12.61
N ILE A 147 4.38 6.75 -12.69
CA ILE A 147 4.40 8.21 -12.91
C ILE A 147 5.08 8.91 -11.74
N GLY A 148 4.72 8.58 -10.51
CA GLY A 148 5.31 9.18 -9.30
C GLY A 148 6.78 8.83 -9.07
N ALA A 149 7.24 7.71 -9.62
CA ALA A 149 8.65 7.32 -9.71
C ALA A 149 9.38 7.98 -10.90
N LYS A 150 8.69 8.78 -11.72
CA LYS A 150 9.20 9.43 -12.93
C LYS A 150 9.68 8.47 -14.00
N LEU A 151 9.11 7.27 -14.06
CA LEU A 151 9.37 6.35 -15.17
C LEU A 151 8.80 6.95 -16.48
N PRO A 152 9.51 6.82 -17.61
CA PRO A 152 9.09 7.35 -18.89
C PRO A 152 8.05 6.44 -19.56
N VAL A 153 6.89 6.25 -18.91
CA VAL A 153 5.80 5.34 -19.35
C VAL A 153 5.19 5.72 -20.71
N ARG A 154 5.40 6.96 -21.17
CA ARG A 154 4.87 7.50 -22.44
C ARG A 154 5.76 7.22 -23.64
N GLU A 155 6.99 6.80 -23.42
CA GLU A 155 7.91 6.46 -24.49
C GLU A 155 7.57 5.13 -25.16
N ALA A 156 8.00 4.95 -26.42
CA ALA A 156 7.88 3.69 -27.15
C ALA A 156 8.95 2.67 -26.71
N ARG A 157 9.22 2.58 -25.42
CA ARG A 157 10.17 1.67 -24.78
C ARG A 157 9.59 1.20 -23.47
N ALA A 158 9.88 -0.06 -23.12
CA ALA A 158 9.36 -0.61 -21.86
C ALA A 158 9.96 0.08 -20.63
N SER A 159 9.11 0.27 -19.63
CA SER A 159 9.47 0.65 -18.26
C SER A 159 8.73 -0.24 -17.28
N MET A 160 9.39 -0.75 -16.26
CA MET A 160 8.78 -1.63 -15.27
C MET A 160 8.80 -0.98 -13.89
N VAL A 161 7.66 -1.01 -13.22
CA VAL A 161 7.53 -0.66 -11.80
C VAL A 161 7.25 -1.91 -11.00
N VAL A 162 7.87 -2.01 -9.83
CA VAL A 162 7.53 -2.98 -8.80
C VAL A 162 7.14 -2.21 -7.55
N GLU A 163 5.86 -2.20 -7.26
CA GLU A 163 5.28 -1.49 -6.12
C GLU A 163 5.02 -2.48 -4.99
N CYS A 164 5.75 -2.36 -3.88
CA CYS A 164 5.57 -3.20 -2.70
C CYS A 164 4.85 -2.42 -1.60
N GLY A 165 3.53 -2.55 -1.59
CA GLY A 165 2.67 -1.96 -0.57
C GLY A 165 2.65 -2.76 0.74
N ALA A 166 1.73 -2.39 1.63
CA ALA A 166 1.52 -3.12 2.88
C ALA A 166 0.77 -4.44 2.69
N GLY A 167 -0.18 -4.49 1.76
CA GLY A 167 -1.05 -5.66 1.53
C GLY A 167 -0.79 -6.39 0.21
N THR A 168 -0.20 -5.72 -0.77
CA THR A 168 0.06 -6.23 -2.12
C THR A 168 1.45 -5.87 -2.57
N THR A 169 1.97 -6.65 -3.51
CA THR A 169 3.10 -6.27 -4.36
C THR A 169 2.67 -6.40 -5.81
N GLU A 170 2.85 -5.35 -6.58
CA GLU A 170 2.40 -5.27 -7.96
C GLU A 170 3.59 -5.03 -8.89
N VAL A 171 3.68 -5.84 -9.92
CA VAL A 171 4.66 -5.70 -11.00
C VAL A 171 3.92 -5.31 -12.25
N ALA A 172 4.32 -4.23 -12.90
CA ALA A 172 3.70 -3.80 -14.15
C ALA A 172 4.73 -3.22 -15.11
N VAL A 173 4.55 -3.55 -16.40
CA VAL A 173 5.34 -3.02 -17.52
C VAL A 173 4.46 -2.11 -18.36
N PHE A 174 4.98 -0.94 -18.67
CA PHE A 174 4.33 0.12 -19.45
C PHE A 174 5.15 0.48 -20.68
N SER A 175 4.46 0.84 -21.76
CA SER A 175 5.00 1.46 -22.97
C SER A 175 3.88 2.24 -23.66
N ILE A 176 4.17 3.43 -24.19
CA ILE A 176 3.22 4.29 -24.94
C ILE A 176 1.92 4.53 -24.15
N ASP A 177 2.03 4.96 -22.88
CA ASP A 177 0.92 5.16 -21.94
C ASP A 177 0.06 3.90 -21.68
N GLY A 178 0.45 2.74 -22.23
CA GLY A 178 -0.27 1.48 -22.10
C GLY A 178 0.39 0.52 -21.12
N GLN A 179 -0.43 -0.20 -20.36
CA GLN A 179 0.03 -1.34 -19.57
C GLN A 179 0.18 -2.56 -20.47
N CYS A 180 1.43 -2.98 -20.73
CA CYS A 180 1.75 -4.14 -21.57
C CYS A 180 1.47 -5.44 -20.82
N ARG A 181 1.91 -5.52 -19.56
CA ARG A 181 1.69 -6.68 -18.70
C ARG A 181 1.71 -6.25 -17.23
N SER A 182 0.97 -6.98 -16.38
CA SER A 182 1.05 -6.83 -14.93
C SER A 182 0.74 -8.12 -14.21
N ARG A 183 1.23 -8.20 -12.97
CA ARG A 183 0.91 -9.27 -12.02
C ARG A 183 0.87 -8.70 -10.62
N SER A 184 -0.15 -9.10 -9.86
CA SER A 184 -0.28 -8.75 -8.44
C SER A 184 -0.04 -9.98 -7.58
N VAL A 185 0.69 -9.80 -6.49
CA VAL A 185 0.88 -10.77 -5.41
C VAL A 185 0.19 -10.23 -4.18
N ARG A 186 -0.76 -10.96 -3.60
CA ARG A 186 -1.54 -10.55 -2.43
C ARG A 186 -0.73 -10.67 -1.12
N LEU A 187 0.52 -10.22 -1.17
CA LEU A 187 1.49 -10.16 -0.09
C LEU A 187 2.20 -8.80 -0.14
N GLY A 188 2.62 -8.31 1.01
CA GLY A 188 3.35 -7.04 1.15
C GLY A 188 3.97 -6.92 2.53
N GLY A 189 4.19 -5.70 3.00
CA GLY A 189 4.86 -5.46 4.27
C GLY A 189 4.18 -6.08 5.49
N LEU A 190 2.84 -6.20 5.51
CA LEU A 190 2.12 -6.84 6.62
C LEU A 190 2.31 -8.35 6.64
N SER A 191 2.40 -9.00 5.49
CA SER A 191 2.69 -10.44 5.45
C SER A 191 4.14 -10.76 5.84
N LEU A 192 5.05 -9.81 5.71
CA LEU A 192 6.40 -9.94 6.28
C LEU A 192 6.37 -9.83 7.81
N ASP A 193 5.58 -8.91 8.37
CA ASP A 193 5.37 -8.83 9.83
C ASP A 193 4.81 -10.15 10.39
N GLU A 194 3.84 -10.75 9.68
CA GLU A 194 3.28 -12.06 10.03
C GLU A 194 4.36 -13.16 9.96
N ALA A 195 5.16 -13.19 8.91
CA ALA A 195 6.24 -14.18 8.74
C ALA A 195 7.34 -14.07 9.82
N ILE A 196 7.71 -12.84 10.21
CA ILE A 196 8.64 -12.58 11.32
C ILE A 196 8.04 -13.06 12.65
N THR A 197 6.76 -12.75 12.89
CA THR A 197 6.07 -13.19 14.12
C THR A 197 5.97 -14.71 14.19
N GLU A 198 5.64 -15.37 13.09
CA GLU A 198 5.57 -16.83 13.00
C GLU A 198 6.96 -17.48 13.20
N HIS A 199 8.01 -16.90 12.63
CA HIS A 199 9.39 -17.37 12.83
C HIS A 199 9.78 -17.35 14.31
N LEU A 200 9.55 -16.24 15.01
CA LEU A 200 9.83 -16.11 16.44
C LEU A 200 8.99 -17.08 17.27
N HIS A 201 7.72 -17.24 16.91
CA HIS A 201 6.83 -18.17 17.58
C HIS A 201 7.30 -19.62 17.45
N LEU A 202 7.55 -20.08 16.23
CA LEU A 202 7.86 -21.49 15.97
C LEU A 202 9.30 -21.87 16.35
N ARG A 203 10.26 -20.98 16.14
CA ARG A 203 11.67 -21.31 16.33
C ARG A 203 12.20 -20.97 17.73
N HIS A 204 11.67 -19.88 18.30
CA HIS A 204 12.13 -19.37 19.59
C HIS A 204 11.09 -19.47 20.70
N HIS A 205 9.89 -20.00 20.41
CA HIS A 205 8.77 -20.05 21.36
C HIS A 205 8.51 -18.69 22.03
N PHE A 206 8.54 -17.64 21.21
CA PHE A 206 8.42 -16.25 21.67
C PHE A 206 7.35 -15.50 20.90
N LEU A 207 6.43 -14.83 21.59
CA LEU A 207 5.33 -14.08 21.02
C LEU A 207 5.60 -12.60 21.07
N ILE A 208 5.38 -11.92 19.95
CA ILE A 208 5.44 -10.46 19.83
C ILE A 208 4.11 -9.90 19.29
N GLY A 209 3.83 -8.64 19.61
CA GLY A 209 2.66 -7.92 19.06
C GLY A 209 2.97 -7.28 17.70
N LYS A 210 1.92 -6.85 16.99
CA LYS A 210 2.01 -6.26 15.64
C LYS A 210 2.93 -5.04 15.55
N ILE A 211 2.88 -4.17 16.57
CA ILE A 211 3.73 -2.96 16.61
C ILE A 211 5.20 -3.36 16.73
N THR A 212 5.52 -4.38 17.54
CA THR A 212 6.88 -4.88 17.68
C THR A 212 7.37 -5.54 16.39
N ALA A 213 6.52 -6.32 15.72
CA ALA A 213 6.85 -6.94 14.44
C ALA A 213 7.16 -5.88 13.36
N GLU A 214 6.33 -4.84 13.24
CA GLU A 214 6.57 -3.74 12.31
C GLU A 214 7.85 -2.98 12.64
N ALA A 215 8.13 -2.70 13.92
CA ALA A 215 9.37 -2.04 14.34
C ALA A 215 10.59 -2.89 14.00
N LEU A 216 10.53 -4.21 14.24
CA LEU A 216 11.59 -5.15 13.89
C LEU A 216 11.82 -5.20 12.38
N LYS A 217 10.77 -5.31 11.57
CA LYS A 217 10.87 -5.23 10.11
C LYS A 217 11.57 -3.94 9.67
N LYS A 218 11.21 -2.79 10.24
CA LYS A 218 11.84 -1.50 9.93
C LYS A 218 13.34 -1.53 10.23
N HIS A 219 13.70 -2.04 11.38
CA HIS A 219 15.11 -2.18 11.77
C HIS A 219 15.90 -3.11 10.84
N LEU A 220 15.30 -4.23 10.41
CA LEU A 220 15.92 -5.17 9.45
C LEU A 220 16.12 -4.58 8.04
N ALA A 221 15.40 -3.51 7.70
CA ALA A 221 15.53 -2.82 6.42
C ALA A 221 16.61 -1.73 6.41
N ASP A 222 17.05 -1.28 7.58
CA ASP A 222 18.16 -0.37 7.72
C ASP A 222 19.49 -1.09 7.36
N ASP A 223 20.53 -0.32 7.08
CA ASP A 223 21.86 -0.89 6.75
C ASP A 223 22.58 -1.34 8.02
N VAL A 224 22.11 -2.44 8.59
CA VAL A 224 22.56 -3.00 9.87
C VAL A 224 23.50 -4.16 9.60
N ALA A 225 24.58 -4.28 10.40
CA ALA A 225 25.52 -5.40 10.28
C ALA A 225 24.82 -6.72 10.62
N GLU A 226 25.17 -7.78 9.88
CA GLU A 226 24.52 -9.11 10.00
C GLU A 226 24.69 -9.74 11.39
N ASP A 227 25.80 -9.47 12.06
CA ASP A 227 26.15 -9.94 13.40
C ASP A 227 25.62 -9.03 14.53
N GLN A 228 25.03 -7.89 14.19
CA GLN A 228 24.41 -7.00 15.17
C GLN A 228 23.26 -7.71 15.88
N GLU A 229 23.27 -7.65 17.20
CA GLU A 229 22.21 -8.19 18.04
C GLU A 229 21.03 -7.21 18.17
N ILE A 230 19.83 -7.77 18.12
CA ILE A 230 18.57 -7.04 18.29
C ILE A 230 17.85 -7.56 19.53
N GLU A 231 17.49 -6.64 20.43
CA GLU A 231 16.62 -6.94 21.56
C GLU A 231 15.15 -6.87 21.16
N ILE A 232 14.43 -7.97 21.33
CA ILE A 232 13.03 -8.13 20.96
C ILE A 232 12.23 -8.33 22.24
N ARG A 233 11.30 -7.42 22.52
CA ARG A 233 10.43 -7.50 23.70
C ARG A 233 9.14 -8.22 23.38
N GLY A 234 8.75 -9.17 24.24
CA GLY A 234 7.57 -9.98 24.02
C GLY A 234 7.22 -10.87 25.21
N ARG A 235 6.69 -12.04 24.92
CA ARG A 235 6.31 -13.03 25.92
C ARG A 235 6.89 -14.40 25.55
N SER A 236 7.64 -15.00 26.49
CA SER A 236 8.13 -16.37 26.35
C SER A 236 6.99 -17.38 26.51
N LEU A 237 6.90 -18.36 25.61
CA LEU A 237 5.97 -19.46 25.74
C LEU A 237 6.44 -20.56 26.71
N HIS A 238 7.71 -20.59 27.08
CA HIS A 238 8.25 -21.57 28.03
C HIS A 238 7.68 -21.37 29.45
N ASN A 239 7.47 -20.12 29.84
CA ASN A 239 7.02 -19.78 31.19
C ASN A 239 5.79 -18.85 31.22
N GLY A 240 5.33 -18.37 30.05
CA GLY A 240 4.19 -17.46 29.92
C GLY A 240 4.48 -16.01 30.36
N LEU A 241 5.71 -15.69 30.72
CA LEU A 241 6.09 -14.38 31.28
C LEU A 241 6.63 -13.41 30.20
N PRO A 242 6.51 -12.08 30.43
CA PRO A 242 7.22 -11.10 29.65
C PRO A 242 8.72 -11.34 29.65
N GLY A 243 9.37 -11.11 28.51
CA GLY A 243 10.81 -11.34 28.38
C GLY A 243 11.43 -10.53 27.24
N ILE A 244 12.74 -10.61 27.15
CA ILE A 244 13.55 -10.06 26.07
C ILE A 244 14.25 -11.24 25.40
N LEU A 245 14.16 -11.29 24.09
CA LEU A 245 14.90 -12.23 23.23
C LEU A 245 15.94 -11.44 22.45
N THR A 246 17.19 -11.87 22.51
CA THR A 246 18.30 -11.25 21.77
C THR A 246 18.73 -12.16 20.65
N LEU A 247 18.70 -11.67 19.41
CA LEU A 247 19.05 -12.43 18.20
C LEU A 247 19.90 -11.57 17.26
N PRO A 248 20.80 -12.19 16.48
CA PRO A 248 21.51 -11.48 15.42
C PRO A 248 20.58 -11.17 14.24
N VAL A 249 20.86 -10.11 13.49
CA VAL A 249 20.13 -9.73 12.26
C VAL A 249 20.07 -10.90 11.27
N SER A 250 21.15 -11.65 11.14
CA SER A 250 21.25 -12.80 10.24
C SER A 250 20.22 -13.91 10.50
N GLU A 251 19.66 -14.00 11.70
CA GLU A 251 18.59 -14.95 12.04
C GLU A 251 17.34 -14.76 11.15
N PHE A 252 17.10 -13.53 10.69
CA PHE A 252 15.92 -13.18 9.88
C PHE A 252 16.16 -13.31 8.37
N HIS A 253 17.39 -13.50 7.89
CA HIS A 253 17.69 -13.61 6.46
C HIS A 253 16.88 -14.69 5.73
N PRO A 254 16.67 -15.91 6.29
CA PRO A 254 15.85 -16.92 5.61
C PRO A 254 14.38 -16.51 5.47
N VAL A 255 13.86 -15.72 6.43
CA VAL A 255 12.47 -15.21 6.38
C VAL A 255 12.37 -14.15 5.30
N LEU A 256 13.28 -13.18 5.30
CA LEU A 256 13.35 -12.10 4.30
C LEU A 256 13.49 -12.68 2.89
N LYS A 257 14.49 -13.56 2.68
CA LYS A 257 14.73 -14.18 1.38
C LYS A 257 13.49 -14.89 0.85
N ARG A 258 12.86 -15.77 1.64
CA ARG A 258 11.65 -16.49 1.22
C ARG A 258 10.50 -15.56 0.87
N HIS A 259 10.41 -14.41 1.55
CA HIS A 259 9.37 -13.42 1.29
C HIS A 259 9.60 -12.72 -0.04
N PHE A 260 10.82 -12.23 -0.30
CA PHE A 260 11.16 -11.47 -1.50
C PHE A 260 11.34 -12.33 -2.75
N ASP A 261 11.75 -13.58 -2.63
CA ASP A 261 11.78 -14.54 -3.76
C ASP A 261 10.41 -14.64 -4.47
N ARG A 262 9.31 -14.56 -3.72
CA ARG A 262 7.95 -14.57 -4.29
C ARG A 262 7.66 -13.38 -5.20
N PHE A 263 8.22 -12.24 -4.88
CA PHE A 263 8.05 -11.02 -5.69
C PHE A 263 8.97 -11.06 -6.92
N ALA A 264 10.18 -11.57 -6.74
CA ALA A 264 11.11 -11.80 -7.85
C ALA A 264 10.54 -12.81 -8.85
N ASP A 265 9.91 -13.90 -8.40
CA ASP A 265 9.18 -14.85 -9.26
C ASP A 265 8.07 -14.16 -10.06
N ALA A 266 7.30 -13.27 -9.42
CA ALA A 266 6.25 -12.51 -10.12
C ALA A 266 6.84 -11.58 -11.18
N ALA A 267 7.95 -10.91 -10.88
CA ALA A 267 8.66 -10.07 -11.85
C ALA A 267 9.20 -10.89 -13.02
N ARG A 268 9.82 -12.04 -12.76
CA ARG A 268 10.32 -12.97 -13.79
C ARG A 268 9.18 -13.44 -14.73
N LEU A 269 8.02 -13.75 -14.18
CA LEU A 269 6.87 -14.14 -15.00
C LEU A 269 6.38 -13.00 -15.88
N VAL A 270 6.34 -11.76 -15.38
CA VAL A 270 5.96 -10.58 -16.17
C VAL A 270 6.96 -10.33 -17.29
N VAL A 271 8.27 -10.41 -17.00
CA VAL A 271 9.34 -10.23 -18.01
C VAL A 271 9.27 -11.34 -19.07
N GLY A 272 8.97 -12.58 -18.68
CA GLY A 272 8.82 -13.70 -19.61
C GLY A 272 7.57 -13.65 -20.50
N GLU A 273 6.59 -12.80 -20.16
CA GLU A 273 5.32 -12.69 -20.90
C GLU A 273 5.24 -11.45 -21.83
N ILE A 274 6.26 -10.59 -21.84
CA ILE A 274 6.37 -9.46 -22.79
C ILE A 274 7.20 -9.85 -24.01
N SER A 275 7.15 -9.03 -25.09
CA SER A 275 7.97 -9.27 -26.28
C SER A 275 9.47 -9.15 -25.98
N PRO A 276 10.34 -9.86 -26.76
CA PRO A 276 11.80 -9.77 -26.58
C PRO A 276 12.34 -8.33 -26.63
N ASP A 277 11.79 -7.47 -27.50
CA ASP A 277 12.22 -6.08 -27.64
C ASP A 277 11.90 -5.27 -26.38
N LEU A 278 10.68 -5.45 -25.83
CA LEU A 278 10.29 -4.82 -24.56
C LEU A 278 11.13 -5.35 -23.38
N ALA A 279 11.47 -6.63 -23.37
CA ALA A 279 12.34 -7.21 -22.35
C ALA A 279 13.76 -6.65 -22.43
N ALA A 280 14.29 -6.47 -23.65
CA ALA A 280 15.60 -5.85 -23.89
C ALA A 280 15.67 -4.39 -23.38
N ASP A 281 14.59 -3.63 -23.51
CA ASP A 281 14.52 -2.26 -22.98
C ASP A 281 14.78 -2.19 -21.46
N LEU A 282 14.34 -3.22 -20.70
CA LEU A 282 14.47 -3.27 -19.25
C LEU A 282 15.93 -3.39 -18.76
N LEU A 283 16.87 -3.76 -19.66
CA LEU A 283 18.31 -3.78 -19.36
C LEU A 283 18.91 -2.37 -19.19
N SER A 284 18.15 -1.32 -19.57
CA SER A 284 18.61 0.06 -19.59
C SER A 284 18.13 0.90 -18.40
N GLU A 285 18.21 0.37 -17.18
CA GLU A 285 17.83 1.06 -15.92
C GLU A 285 16.37 1.58 -15.90
N ARG A 286 15.47 0.84 -16.53
CA ARG A 286 14.05 1.20 -16.62
C ARG A 286 13.16 0.42 -15.65
N VAL A 287 13.76 -0.21 -14.65
CA VAL A 287 13.06 -0.96 -13.60
C VAL A 287 13.21 -0.22 -12.28
N VAL A 288 12.07 0.14 -11.66
CA VAL A 288 12.06 0.89 -10.42
C VAL A 288 11.24 0.17 -9.35
N ALA A 289 11.85 -0.02 -8.18
CA ALA A 289 11.17 -0.50 -6.98
C ALA A 289 10.60 0.68 -6.18
N THR A 290 9.33 0.56 -5.80
CA THR A 290 8.56 1.56 -5.05
C THR A 290 7.79 0.91 -3.90
N GLY A 291 7.01 1.70 -3.15
CA GLY A 291 6.17 1.22 -2.08
C GLY A 291 6.73 1.50 -0.70
N GLY A 292 6.22 0.85 0.34
CA GLY A 292 6.65 1.10 1.71
C GLY A 292 8.15 0.84 1.89
N GLY A 293 8.97 1.87 1.80
CA GLY A 293 10.40 1.97 1.56
C GLY A 293 11.35 0.98 2.23
N ILE A 294 10.86 0.32 3.24
CA ILE A 294 11.56 -0.66 4.06
C ILE A 294 11.99 -1.90 3.28
N CYS A 295 11.20 -2.30 2.29
CA CYS A 295 11.43 -3.54 1.55
C CYS A 295 12.12 -3.29 0.20
N ALA A 296 12.31 -2.04 -0.20
CA ALA A 296 12.76 -1.71 -1.56
C ALA A 296 14.17 -2.24 -1.87
N ARG A 297 15.09 -2.25 -0.90
CA ARG A 297 16.44 -2.80 -1.08
C ARG A 297 16.41 -4.30 -1.35
N PHE A 298 15.82 -5.07 -0.45
CA PHE A 298 15.72 -6.53 -0.60
C PHE A 298 14.94 -6.92 -1.85
N LEU A 299 13.91 -6.15 -2.19
CA LEU A 299 13.14 -6.33 -3.42
C LEU A 299 14.01 -6.09 -4.66
N ALA A 300 14.79 -4.99 -4.70
CA ALA A 300 15.68 -4.68 -5.80
C ALA A 300 16.76 -5.76 -6.00
N GLU A 301 17.38 -6.22 -4.91
CA GLU A 301 18.37 -7.29 -4.91
C GLU A 301 17.77 -8.61 -5.43
N ALA A 302 16.62 -9.01 -4.92
CA ALA A 302 15.96 -10.26 -5.32
C ALA A 302 15.54 -10.25 -6.80
N ILE A 303 14.98 -9.14 -7.30
CA ILE A 303 14.59 -9.02 -8.71
C ILE A 303 15.81 -8.97 -9.62
N THR A 304 16.86 -8.26 -9.24
CA THR A 304 18.10 -8.21 -10.02
C THR A 304 18.72 -9.60 -10.15
N ALA A 305 18.76 -10.36 -9.06
CA ALA A 305 19.30 -11.72 -9.05
C ALA A 305 18.45 -12.67 -9.92
N GLU A 306 17.12 -12.59 -9.86
CA GLU A 306 16.20 -13.50 -10.56
C GLU A 306 15.99 -13.15 -12.03
N CYS A 307 15.88 -11.85 -12.36
CA CYS A 307 15.54 -11.40 -13.71
C CYS A 307 16.74 -10.94 -14.53
N GLY A 308 17.91 -10.74 -13.91
CA GLY A 308 19.12 -10.22 -14.59
C GLY A 308 18.97 -8.76 -15.07
N VAL A 309 17.99 -8.01 -14.56
CA VAL A 309 17.76 -6.60 -14.93
C VAL A 309 18.15 -5.67 -13.79
N PRO A 310 18.77 -4.50 -14.06
CA PRO A 310 19.13 -3.55 -13.02
C PRO A 310 17.85 -2.91 -12.45
N VAL A 311 17.72 -2.91 -11.13
CA VAL A 311 16.59 -2.31 -10.42
C VAL A 311 17.07 -1.12 -9.61
N THR A 312 16.47 0.04 -9.84
CA THR A 312 16.70 1.24 -9.04
C THR A 312 15.60 1.42 -7.99
N ILE A 313 15.95 2.03 -6.86
CA ILE A 313 14.97 2.37 -5.83
C ILE A 313 14.49 3.80 -6.06
N ALA A 314 13.18 4.01 -6.07
CA ALA A 314 12.62 5.34 -6.23
C ALA A 314 13.04 6.28 -5.07
N ASN A 315 13.21 7.56 -5.36
CA ASN A 315 13.31 8.58 -4.31
C ASN A 315 12.00 8.64 -3.55
N ASP A 316 12.05 8.55 -2.22
CA ASP A 316 10.86 8.43 -1.37
C ASP A 316 9.88 7.38 -1.93
N PRO A 317 10.24 6.10 -1.88
CA PRO A 317 9.48 5.04 -2.54
C PRO A 317 8.05 4.92 -2.01
N SER A 318 7.82 5.26 -0.74
CA SER A 318 6.50 5.19 -0.10
C SER A 318 5.49 6.23 -0.63
N GLY A 319 5.98 7.33 -1.20
CA GLY A 319 5.16 8.40 -1.75
C GLY A 319 4.87 8.30 -3.25
N CYS A 320 5.36 7.26 -3.95
CA CYS A 320 5.25 7.19 -5.41
C CYS A 320 3.80 7.17 -5.90
N VAL A 321 2.93 6.35 -5.32
CA VAL A 321 1.50 6.29 -5.70
C VAL A 321 0.86 7.66 -5.51
N SER A 322 1.02 8.27 -4.35
CA SER A 322 0.44 9.58 -4.04
C SER A 322 0.96 10.69 -4.96
N ARG A 323 2.28 10.71 -5.28
CA ARG A 323 2.86 11.67 -6.24
C ARG A 323 2.32 11.47 -7.65
N GLY A 324 2.16 10.23 -8.08
CA GLY A 324 1.59 9.92 -9.38
C GLY A 324 0.12 10.31 -9.47
N LEU A 325 -0.67 10.05 -8.44
CA LEU A 325 -2.06 10.51 -8.34
C LEU A 325 -2.14 12.04 -8.37
N MET A 326 -1.23 12.75 -7.69
CA MET A 326 -1.17 14.21 -7.73
C MET A 326 -0.88 14.71 -9.15
N GLN A 327 0.10 14.14 -9.83
CA GLN A 327 0.42 14.53 -11.23
C GLN A 327 -0.75 14.29 -12.17
N LEU A 328 -1.41 13.13 -12.08
CA LEU A 328 -2.61 12.81 -12.86
C LEU A 328 -3.77 13.78 -12.57
N LEU A 329 -3.93 14.18 -11.31
CA LEU A 329 -4.94 15.16 -10.89
C LEU A 329 -4.69 16.53 -11.52
N GLU A 330 -3.44 16.96 -11.64
CA GLU A 330 -3.04 18.20 -12.29
C GLU A 330 -3.22 18.13 -13.82
N GLU A 331 -2.81 17.04 -14.46
CA GLU A 331 -3.00 16.82 -15.90
C GLU A 331 -4.48 16.85 -16.32
N ARG A 332 -5.39 16.33 -15.48
CA ARG A 332 -6.85 16.41 -15.72
C ARG A 332 -7.41 17.84 -15.62
N ALA A 333 -6.64 18.76 -15.06
CA ALA A 333 -7.05 20.17 -14.90
C ALA A 333 -6.65 21.03 -16.11
N ALA A 334 -5.56 20.68 -16.80
CA ALA A 334 -5.12 21.32 -18.02
C ALA A 334 -6.02 20.94 -19.20
#